data_1969168cc936fc25c17918d84f135bc0
#
_entry.id   1969168cc936fc25c17918d84f135bc0
#
_cell.length_a   1.000
_cell.length_b   1.000
_cell.length_c   1.000
_cell.angle_alpha   90.00
_cell.angle_beta   90.00
_cell.angle_gamma   90.00
#
_symmetry.space_group_name_H-M   'P 1'
#
loop_
_entity.id
_entity.type
_entity.pdbx_description
1 polymer ?
#
loop_
_entity_poly.entity_id
_entity_poly.type
_entity_poly.pdbx_seq_one_letter_code
_entity_poly.pdbx_strand_id
1 'polypeptide(L)'
;MYDTIIGGHITLLFTIEKDGRLLRNQGSRGIGLNIDHGVRVSVTETKSGQGRKEQQLSAGSSLDGEMIIEDGRIEVRVEDMDGVEMSDSTEMYFDLVEELRHAKLLDRISSYKIEVKLDLPTSQGFGMSAAGLVAVAYAFRELTGVGLSGQYLRLCHRIERLHGSGL
;
A
#
# COMPACT_ATOMS: atom_id res chain seq x y z
N MET A 1 -5.31 -14.20 5.95
CA MET A 1 -4.10 -13.53 6.48
C MET A 1 -2.93 -13.96 5.61
N TYR A 2 -2.18 -12.99 5.10
CA TYR A 2 -1.01 -13.21 4.25
C TYR A 2 0.16 -12.41 4.79
N ASP A 3 1.29 -13.07 4.97
CA ASP A 3 2.51 -12.49 5.50
C ASP A 3 3.56 -12.38 4.39
N THR A 4 4.22 -11.24 4.30
CA THR A 4 5.25 -10.95 3.31
C THR A 4 6.44 -10.29 3.97
N ILE A 5 7.64 -10.67 3.54
CA ILE A 5 8.89 -10.05 4.00
C ILE A 5 9.62 -9.53 2.77
N ILE A 6 9.99 -8.26 2.78
CA ILE A 6 10.83 -7.63 1.76
C ILE A 6 12.06 -7.06 2.45
N GLY A 7 13.23 -7.49 2.01
CA GLY A 7 14.50 -7.00 2.53
C GLY A 7 14.73 -5.53 2.20
N GLY A 8 15.46 -4.84 3.07
CA GLY A 8 15.97 -3.52 2.77
C GLY A 8 17.14 -3.58 1.78
N HIS A 9 17.64 -2.42 1.37
CA HIS A 9 18.81 -2.37 0.50
C HIS A 9 19.76 -1.24 0.92
N ILE A 10 21.04 -1.44 0.63
CA ILE A 10 22.07 -0.42 0.78
C ILE A 10 22.48 0.04 -0.60
N THR A 11 22.22 1.30 -0.92
CA THR A 11 22.63 1.88 -2.20
C THR A 11 24.13 2.20 -2.17
N LEU A 12 24.88 1.66 -3.13
CA LEU A 12 26.32 1.90 -3.26
C LEU A 12 26.62 3.06 -4.20
N LEU A 13 25.98 3.08 -5.35
CA LEU A 13 26.12 4.12 -6.38
C LEU A 13 24.76 4.35 -7.03
N PHE A 14 24.44 5.59 -7.34
CA PHE A 14 23.23 5.90 -8.10
C PHE A 14 23.41 7.18 -8.91
N THR A 15 22.60 7.29 -9.97
CA THR A 15 22.42 8.49 -10.76
C THR A 15 20.95 8.90 -10.73
N ILE A 16 20.68 10.19 -10.74
CA ILE A 16 19.31 10.72 -10.78
C ILE A 16 19.04 11.22 -12.19
N GLU A 17 18.01 10.67 -12.85
CA GLU A 17 17.54 11.13 -14.13
C GLU A 17 16.31 12.02 -13.95
N LYS A 18 16.48 13.34 -14.18
CA LYS A 18 15.42 14.36 -14.06
C LYS A 18 14.89 14.87 -15.42
N ASP A 19 15.55 14.51 -16.52
CA ASP A 19 15.31 15.10 -17.84
C ASP A 19 14.07 14.53 -18.57
N GLY A 20 13.38 13.58 -17.98
CA GLY A 20 12.14 13.04 -18.55
C GLY A 20 10.99 14.04 -18.43
N ARG A 21 10.34 14.40 -19.57
CA ARG A 21 9.12 15.24 -19.57
C ARG A 21 7.94 14.61 -18.82
N LEU A 22 7.94 13.28 -18.67
CA LEU A 22 6.91 12.53 -17.97
C LEU A 22 7.47 11.99 -16.66
N LEU A 23 6.75 12.13 -15.58
CA LEU A 23 7.13 11.63 -14.24
C LEU A 23 7.55 10.15 -14.27
N ARG A 24 6.90 9.33 -15.08
CA ARG A 24 7.25 7.91 -15.23
C ARG A 24 8.64 7.64 -15.82
N ASN A 25 9.25 8.65 -16.44
CA ASN A 25 10.58 8.56 -17.07
C ASN A 25 11.65 9.20 -16.19
N GLN A 26 11.28 9.74 -15.03
CA GLN A 26 12.20 10.29 -14.05
C GLN A 26 12.45 9.23 -12.98
N GLY A 27 13.60 9.23 -12.36
CA GLY A 27 13.95 8.30 -11.29
C GLY A 27 15.45 8.23 -11.07
N SER A 28 15.85 7.21 -10.34
CA SER A 28 17.25 6.89 -10.09
C SER A 28 17.61 5.53 -10.66
N ARG A 29 18.86 5.38 -11.08
CA ARG A 29 19.45 4.08 -11.46
C ARG A 29 20.69 3.89 -10.62
N GLY A 30 20.88 2.68 -10.12
CA GLY A 30 22.01 2.43 -9.25
C GLY A 30 22.34 0.96 -9.06
N ILE A 31 23.35 0.75 -8.26
CA ILE A 31 23.80 -0.56 -7.78
C ILE A 31 23.71 -0.51 -6.25
N GLY A 32 23.13 -1.54 -5.68
CA GLY A 32 23.01 -1.72 -4.24
C GLY A 32 23.09 -3.17 -3.82
N LEU A 33 23.11 -3.39 -2.53
CA LEU A 33 23.06 -4.71 -1.90
C LEU A 33 21.74 -4.85 -1.17
N ASN A 34 21.04 -5.94 -1.43
CA ASN A 34 19.89 -6.32 -0.61
C ASN A 34 20.37 -6.96 0.69
N ILE A 35 19.64 -6.72 1.75
CA ILE A 35 19.91 -7.28 3.09
C ILE A 35 18.68 -8.05 3.56
N ASP A 36 18.87 -9.03 4.45
CA ASP A 36 17.80 -9.92 4.90
C ASP A 36 16.82 -9.23 5.87
N HIS A 37 17.28 -8.17 6.56
CA HIS A 37 16.42 -7.35 7.40
C HIS A 37 15.69 -6.31 6.55
N GLY A 38 14.42 -6.06 6.85
CA GLY A 38 13.63 -5.12 6.06
C GLY A 38 12.27 -4.84 6.63
N VAL A 39 11.22 -5.12 5.88
CA VAL A 39 9.84 -4.88 6.26
C VAL A 39 9.06 -6.18 6.26
N ARG A 40 8.35 -6.43 7.35
CA ARG A 40 7.39 -7.53 7.49
C ARG A 40 5.99 -6.95 7.45
N VAL A 41 5.14 -7.55 6.63
CA VAL A 41 3.75 -7.11 6.46
C VAL A 41 2.83 -8.29 6.65
N SER A 42 1.75 -8.05 7.39
CA SER A 42 0.60 -8.94 7.47
C SER A 42 -0.63 -8.22 6.97
N VAL A 43 -1.34 -8.83 6.01
CA VAL A 43 -2.63 -8.33 5.51
C VAL A 43 -3.71 -9.34 5.84
N THR A 44 -4.74 -8.88 6.53
CA THR A 44 -5.91 -9.67 6.88
C THR A 44 -7.16 -9.02 6.34
N GLU A 45 -7.95 -9.76 5.57
CA GLU A 45 -9.30 -9.35 5.22
C GLU A 45 -10.18 -9.48 6.47
N THR A 46 -10.77 -8.37 6.89
CA THR A 46 -11.72 -8.33 7.98
C THR A 46 -13.12 -8.41 7.39
N LYS A 47 -13.95 -9.33 7.87
CA LYS A 47 -15.35 -9.37 7.45
C LYS A 47 -15.98 -8.02 7.78
N SER A 48 -16.49 -7.33 6.77
CA SER A 48 -17.39 -6.21 6.99
C SER A 48 -18.47 -6.70 7.94
N GLY A 49 -18.54 -6.12 9.14
CA GLY A 49 -19.70 -6.36 9.98
C GLY A 49 -20.92 -6.07 9.12
N GLN A 50 -21.78 -7.06 8.94
CA GLN A 50 -23.08 -6.89 8.31
C GLN A 50 -23.88 -5.89 9.14
N GLY A 51 -23.57 -4.62 8.98
CA GLY A 51 -24.41 -3.52 9.35
C GLY A 51 -25.44 -3.32 8.25
N ARG A 52 -26.23 -4.36 7.95
CA ARG A 52 -27.51 -4.20 7.27
C ARG A 52 -28.43 -3.49 8.26
N LYS A 53 -28.27 -2.16 8.42
CA LYS A 53 -29.36 -1.35 8.90
C LYS A 53 -30.40 -1.36 7.79
N GLU A 54 -31.37 -2.25 7.92
CA GLU A 54 -32.69 -2.05 7.28
C GLU A 54 -33.25 -0.76 7.85
N GLN A 55 -32.91 0.37 7.20
CA GLN A 55 -33.75 1.54 7.33
C GLN A 55 -35.06 1.21 6.64
N GLN A 56 -36.10 0.99 7.46
CA GLN A 56 -37.48 1.02 7.02
C GLN A 56 -37.70 2.27 6.18
N LEU A 57 -37.78 2.09 4.87
CA LEU A 57 -38.25 3.13 3.97
C LEU A 57 -39.74 3.31 4.24
N SER A 58 -40.09 4.38 4.92
CA SER A 58 -41.41 4.97 4.84
C SER A 58 -41.64 5.44 3.40
N ALA A 59 -42.76 5.00 2.83
CA ALA A 59 -43.18 5.27 1.47
C ALA A 59 -43.18 6.76 1.14
N GLY A 60 -42.40 7.14 0.11
CA GLY A 60 -42.39 8.48 -0.47
C GLY A 60 -41.56 8.47 -1.74
N SER A 61 -42.23 8.47 -2.87
CA SER A 61 -41.76 8.47 -4.26
C SER A 61 -40.52 9.30 -4.54
N SER A 62 -39.47 8.68 -5.09
CA SER A 62 -38.59 9.27 -6.12
C SER A 62 -37.80 8.17 -6.80
N LEU A 63 -37.96 8.05 -8.10
CA LEU A 63 -37.18 7.27 -9.05
C LEU A 63 -35.81 7.95 -9.15
N ASP A 64 -34.79 7.36 -8.57
CA ASP A 64 -33.38 7.38 -8.91
C ASP A 64 -32.62 6.80 -7.70
N GLY A 65 -32.68 5.48 -7.57
CA GLY A 65 -31.95 4.76 -6.53
C GLY A 65 -30.44 4.67 -6.88
N GLU A 66 -29.71 5.71 -6.61
CA GLU A 66 -28.27 5.65 -6.58
C GLU A 66 -27.87 4.79 -5.37
N MET A 67 -27.41 3.57 -5.62
CA MET A 67 -26.94 2.67 -4.58
C MET A 67 -25.57 3.16 -4.11
N ILE A 68 -25.52 3.91 -3.02
CA ILE A 68 -24.27 4.31 -2.39
C ILE A 68 -23.61 3.06 -1.81
N ILE A 69 -22.56 2.58 -2.46
CA ILE A 69 -21.71 1.51 -1.93
C ILE A 69 -20.69 2.20 -1.01
N GLU A 70 -20.79 1.96 0.29
CA GLU A 70 -19.76 2.39 1.23
C GLU A 70 -18.50 1.57 0.99
N ASP A 71 -17.36 2.24 0.81
CA ASP A 71 -16.05 1.60 0.68
C ASP A 71 -15.71 0.85 1.98
N GLY A 72 -15.10 -0.32 1.83
CA GLY A 72 -14.66 -1.11 2.97
C GLY A 72 -13.60 -0.36 3.81
N ARG A 73 -13.61 -0.59 5.11
CA ARG A 73 -12.71 0.06 6.07
C ARG A 73 -11.28 -0.47 5.91
N ILE A 74 -10.31 0.44 5.92
CA ILE A 74 -8.88 0.12 5.96
C ILE A 74 -8.33 0.53 7.32
N GLU A 75 -7.62 -0.37 7.97
CA GLU A 75 -6.87 -0.13 9.19
C GLU A 75 -5.39 -0.39 8.90
N VAL A 76 -4.53 0.58 9.15
CA VAL A 76 -3.08 0.49 8.94
C VAL A 76 -2.38 0.76 10.25
N ARG A 77 -1.47 -0.13 10.62
CA ARG A 77 -0.57 0.04 11.75
C ARG A 77 0.86 -0.18 11.30
N VAL A 78 1.73 0.77 11.61
CA VAL A 78 3.16 0.70 11.31
C VAL A 78 3.92 0.73 12.64
N GLU A 79 4.81 -0.22 12.85
CA GLU A 79 5.70 -0.30 14.02
C GLU A 79 7.16 -0.22 13.55
N ASP A 80 7.97 0.53 14.27
CA ASP A 80 9.42 0.55 14.06
C ASP A 80 10.11 -0.69 14.68
N MET A 81 11.44 -0.73 14.59
CA MET A 81 12.26 -1.82 15.11
C MET A 81 12.16 -2.00 16.64
N ASP A 82 11.76 -0.96 17.38
CA ASP A 82 11.57 -0.97 18.82
C ASP A 82 10.11 -1.25 19.22
N GLY A 83 9.23 -1.45 18.23
CA GLY A 83 7.80 -1.71 18.43
C GLY A 83 6.99 -0.43 18.71
N VAL A 84 7.56 0.74 18.43
CA VAL A 84 6.86 2.02 18.58
C VAL A 84 6.00 2.28 17.35
N GLU A 85 4.74 2.66 17.57
CA GLU A 85 3.80 2.96 16.50
C GLU A 85 4.15 4.27 15.79
N MET A 86 4.18 4.22 14.45
CA MET A 86 4.56 5.34 13.57
C MET A 86 3.34 5.83 12.79
N SER A 87 2.56 6.76 13.35
CA SER A 87 1.34 7.29 12.72
C SER A 87 1.61 8.01 11.38
N ASP A 88 2.71 8.77 11.30
CA ASP A 88 3.05 9.58 10.12
C ASP A 88 3.44 8.73 8.90
N SER A 89 3.71 7.45 9.10
CA SER A 89 4.11 6.52 8.04
C SER A 89 2.95 5.75 7.43
N THR A 90 1.71 6.00 7.85
CA THR A 90 0.54 5.23 7.40
C THR A 90 -0.06 5.71 6.09
N GLU A 91 0.07 7.00 5.76
CA GLU A 91 -0.60 7.66 4.64
C GLU A 91 -0.29 6.98 3.29
N MET A 92 0.98 6.64 3.04
CA MET A 92 1.38 5.97 1.80
C MET A 92 0.69 4.61 1.58
N TYR A 93 0.35 3.91 2.64
CA TYR A 93 -0.34 2.62 2.54
C TYR A 93 -1.83 2.79 2.25
N PHE A 94 -2.47 3.85 2.78
CA PHE A 94 -3.84 4.21 2.40
C PHE A 94 -3.90 4.56 0.92
N ASP A 95 -2.98 5.40 0.43
CA ASP A 95 -2.90 5.76 -0.99
C ASP A 95 -2.67 4.55 -1.88
N LEU A 96 -1.82 3.61 -1.45
CA LEU A 96 -1.61 2.37 -2.19
C LEU A 96 -2.90 1.55 -2.31
N VAL A 97 -3.66 1.40 -1.22
CA VAL A 97 -4.92 0.66 -1.23
C VAL A 97 -5.92 1.32 -2.17
N GLU A 98 -6.06 2.65 -2.13
CA GLU A 98 -6.95 3.37 -3.04
C GLU A 98 -6.53 3.20 -4.51
N GLU A 99 -5.25 3.26 -4.82
CA GLU A 99 -4.76 3.01 -6.18
C GLU A 99 -4.99 1.55 -6.63
N LEU A 100 -4.87 0.57 -5.73
CA LEU A 100 -5.20 -0.82 -6.02
C LEU A 100 -6.71 -0.99 -6.31
N ARG A 101 -7.58 -0.30 -5.56
CA ARG A 101 -9.02 -0.26 -5.79
C ARG A 101 -9.37 0.40 -7.13
N HIS A 102 -8.78 1.55 -7.44
CA HIS A 102 -8.96 2.24 -8.72
C HIS A 102 -8.49 1.38 -9.90
N ALA A 103 -7.40 0.65 -9.74
CA ALA A 103 -6.88 -0.28 -10.76
C ALA A 103 -7.68 -1.59 -10.85
N LYS A 104 -8.73 -1.78 -10.05
CA LYS A 104 -9.54 -3.01 -9.96
C LYS A 104 -8.71 -4.26 -9.60
N LEU A 105 -7.60 -4.08 -8.91
CA LEU A 105 -6.77 -5.15 -8.35
C LEU A 105 -7.26 -5.55 -6.95
N LEU A 106 -8.07 -4.68 -6.33
CA LEU A 106 -8.71 -4.88 -5.04
C LEU A 106 -10.17 -4.44 -5.16
N ASP A 107 -11.09 -5.17 -4.53
CA ASP A 107 -12.48 -4.75 -4.49
C ASP A 107 -12.65 -3.55 -3.52
N ARG A 108 -13.75 -2.81 -3.70
CA ARG A 108 -13.99 -1.59 -2.91
C ARG A 108 -14.69 -1.86 -1.57
N ILE A 109 -15.39 -2.97 -1.46
CA ILE A 109 -16.28 -3.25 -0.33
C ILE A 109 -15.62 -4.04 0.79
N SER A 110 -14.55 -4.76 0.50
CA SER A 110 -13.79 -5.53 1.50
C SER A 110 -13.02 -4.60 2.45
N SER A 111 -13.01 -4.97 3.70
CA SER A 111 -12.26 -4.28 4.76
C SER A 111 -10.97 -5.03 5.05
N TYR A 112 -9.90 -4.28 5.27
CA TYR A 112 -8.57 -4.87 5.48
C TYR A 112 -7.88 -4.27 6.69
N LYS A 113 -7.13 -5.12 7.39
CA LYS A 113 -6.15 -4.73 8.41
C LYS A 113 -4.76 -5.00 7.86
N ILE A 114 -3.91 -3.98 7.88
CA ILE A 114 -2.52 -4.00 7.40
C ILE A 114 -1.62 -3.70 8.60
N GLU A 115 -0.76 -4.65 8.94
CA GLU A 115 0.24 -4.49 9.98
C GLU A 115 1.62 -4.52 9.33
N VAL A 116 2.40 -3.46 9.54
CA VAL A 116 3.73 -3.26 8.97
C VAL A 116 4.73 -3.16 10.11
N LYS A 117 5.78 -3.97 10.08
CA LYS A 117 6.88 -3.94 11.05
C LYS A 117 8.20 -3.70 10.33
N LEU A 118 8.92 -2.69 10.80
CA LEU A 118 10.22 -2.31 10.24
C LEU A 118 11.34 -2.94 11.07
N ASP A 119 12.21 -3.69 10.44
CA ASP A 119 13.41 -4.26 11.10
C ASP A 119 14.59 -3.27 11.11
N LEU A 120 14.47 -2.16 10.39
CA LEU A 120 15.53 -1.16 10.19
C LEU A 120 14.96 0.27 10.34
N PRO A 121 15.80 1.24 10.73
CA PRO A 121 15.34 2.61 10.89
C PRO A 121 14.95 3.24 9.55
N THR A 122 13.94 4.11 9.59
CA THR A 122 13.53 4.93 8.44
C THR A 122 14.51 6.08 8.18
N SER A 123 14.48 6.62 6.97
CA SER A 123 15.27 7.81 6.57
C SER A 123 16.80 7.66 6.70
N GLN A 124 17.30 6.41 6.77
CA GLN A 124 18.72 6.07 6.86
C GLN A 124 19.26 5.44 5.56
N GLY A 125 18.51 5.51 4.47
CA GLY A 125 18.95 4.99 3.18
C GLY A 125 18.74 3.48 2.97
N PHE A 126 18.02 2.81 3.86
CA PHE A 126 17.72 1.36 3.75
C PHE A 126 16.52 1.04 2.86
N GLY A 127 15.87 2.04 2.26
CA GLY A 127 14.74 1.83 1.35
C GLY A 127 13.47 1.29 2.02
N MET A 128 13.26 1.58 3.31
CA MET A 128 12.15 1.02 4.07
C MET A 128 10.77 1.40 3.51
N SER A 129 10.60 2.62 3.00
CA SER A 129 9.34 3.05 2.36
C SER A 129 9.00 2.21 1.14
N ALA A 130 9.97 2.04 0.22
CA ALA A 130 9.80 1.22 -0.97
C ALA A 130 9.55 -0.25 -0.61
N ALA A 131 10.33 -0.80 0.32
CA ALA A 131 10.18 -2.18 0.78
C ALA A 131 8.80 -2.41 1.41
N GLY A 132 8.31 -1.46 2.21
CA GLY A 132 6.98 -1.52 2.82
C GLY A 132 5.85 -1.50 1.79
N LEU A 133 5.89 -0.58 0.84
CA LEU A 133 4.90 -0.53 -0.26
C LEU A 133 4.89 -1.83 -1.07
N VAL A 134 6.06 -2.34 -1.43
CA VAL A 134 6.18 -3.59 -2.19
C VAL A 134 5.66 -4.76 -1.36
N ALA A 135 5.98 -4.84 -0.07
CA ALA A 135 5.50 -5.92 0.80
C ALA A 135 3.97 -5.92 0.91
N VAL A 136 3.35 -4.76 1.14
CA VAL A 136 1.87 -4.63 1.19
C VAL A 136 1.25 -5.01 -0.16
N ALA A 137 1.82 -4.52 -1.27
CA ALA A 137 1.33 -4.82 -2.61
C ALA A 137 1.38 -6.33 -2.92
N TYR A 138 2.47 -6.99 -2.56
CA TYR A 138 2.59 -8.44 -2.74
C TYR A 138 1.65 -9.23 -1.84
N ALA A 139 1.45 -8.81 -0.58
CA ALA A 139 0.48 -9.43 0.31
C ALA A 139 -0.94 -9.36 -0.27
N PHE A 140 -1.34 -8.21 -0.83
CA PHE A 140 -2.63 -8.09 -1.53
C PHE A 140 -2.70 -8.95 -2.78
N ARG A 141 -1.64 -9.01 -3.57
CA ARG A 141 -1.60 -9.87 -4.75
C ARG A 141 -1.81 -11.35 -4.40
N GLU A 142 -1.16 -11.83 -3.35
CA GLU A 142 -1.33 -13.21 -2.88
C GLU A 142 -2.74 -13.44 -2.30
N LEU A 143 -3.29 -12.43 -1.59
CA LEU A 143 -4.64 -12.50 -1.03
C LEU A 143 -5.71 -12.60 -2.12
N THR A 144 -5.60 -11.79 -3.17
CA THR A 144 -6.63 -11.68 -4.22
C THR A 144 -6.41 -12.63 -5.39
N GLY A 145 -5.17 -13.01 -5.68
CA GLY A 145 -4.79 -13.77 -6.86
C GLY A 145 -4.96 -12.99 -8.18
N VAL A 146 -5.22 -11.66 -8.11
CA VAL A 146 -5.56 -10.83 -9.27
C VAL A 146 -4.35 -10.03 -9.72
N GLY A 147 -4.18 -9.89 -11.03
CA GLY A 147 -3.19 -9.01 -11.66
C GLY A 147 -1.77 -9.61 -11.73
N LEU A 148 -0.90 -8.87 -12.42
CA LEU A 148 0.50 -9.22 -12.62
C LEU A 148 1.40 -8.41 -11.68
N SER A 149 2.51 -8.99 -11.20
CA SER A 149 3.48 -8.33 -10.31
C SER A 149 3.89 -6.94 -10.82
N GLY A 150 4.10 -6.79 -12.13
CA GLY A 150 4.47 -5.50 -12.73
C GLY A 150 3.39 -4.40 -12.62
N GLN A 151 2.11 -4.75 -12.43
CA GLN A 151 1.07 -3.75 -12.18
C GLN A 151 1.21 -3.19 -10.76
N TYR A 152 1.38 -4.05 -9.77
CA TYR A 152 1.59 -3.67 -8.37
C TYR A 152 2.86 -2.82 -8.20
N LEU A 153 3.99 -3.24 -8.78
CA LEU A 153 5.25 -2.49 -8.69
C LEU A 153 5.15 -1.08 -9.30
N ARG A 154 4.40 -0.91 -10.41
CA ARG A 154 4.17 0.42 -10.99
C ARG A 154 3.36 1.33 -10.07
N LEU A 155 2.38 0.78 -9.35
CA LEU A 155 1.61 1.53 -8.36
C LEU A 155 2.48 1.91 -7.16
N CYS A 156 3.27 0.97 -6.62
CA CYS A 156 4.23 1.27 -5.54
C CYS A 156 5.17 2.41 -5.92
N HIS A 157 5.78 2.35 -7.11
CA HIS A 157 6.67 3.41 -7.58
C HIS A 157 5.97 4.77 -7.72
N ARG A 158 4.71 4.77 -8.17
CA ARG A 158 3.92 6.00 -8.27
C ARG A 158 3.66 6.61 -6.90
N ILE A 159 3.27 5.80 -5.91
CA ILE A 159 3.02 6.25 -4.53
C ILE A 159 4.32 6.75 -3.90
N GLU A 160 5.41 6.01 -4.03
CA GLU A 160 6.72 6.41 -3.51
C GLU A 160 7.13 7.80 -4.02
N ARG A 161 6.87 8.08 -5.29
CA ARG A 161 7.15 9.39 -5.87
C ARG A 161 6.23 10.50 -5.37
N LEU A 162 4.97 10.21 -5.10
CA LEU A 162 4.02 11.18 -4.51
C LEU A 162 4.48 11.61 -3.11
N HIS A 163 4.98 10.67 -2.33
CA HIS A 163 5.48 10.92 -0.97
C HIS A 163 6.94 11.40 -0.91
N GLY A 164 7.59 11.61 -2.08
CA GLY A 164 8.95 12.15 -2.16
C GLY A 164 10.05 11.24 -1.64
N SER A 165 9.74 9.97 -1.37
CA SER A 165 10.69 8.99 -0.81
C SER A 165 11.55 8.29 -1.86
N GLY A 166 11.24 8.42 -3.14
CA GLY A 166 11.89 7.74 -4.27
C GLY A 166 12.88 8.58 -5.06
N LEU A 167 13.46 9.66 -4.49
CA LEU A 167 14.41 10.55 -5.17
C LEU A 167 15.78 10.51 -4.53
#